data_c16512d585862ded923db7e5f06c8620
#
_entry.id   c16512d585862ded923db7e5f06c8620
#
_cell.length_a   1.000
_cell.length_b   1.000
_cell.length_c   1.000
_cell.angle_alpha   90.00
_cell.angle_beta   90.00
_cell.angle_gamma   90.00
#
_symmetry.space_group_name_H-M   'P 1'
#
loop_
_entity.id
_entity.type
_entity.pdbx_description
1 polymer ?
#
loop_
_entity_poly.entity_id
_entity_poly.type
_entity_poly.pdbx_seq_one_letter_code
_entity_poly.pdbx_strand_id
1 'polypeptide(L)'
;MSSQPAITGSATAAVVEAPSADGVDDAVEEVEPRRPSLSPSRASDFMACPLLYRFRVIDRLPQRPSSAATRGTLVHSVLERLFDLPAAERTVEQAATMLRPERDRLLAEEPEVGELFTDDAERDEWLHGASGLLDAYFALEDPQRLEPAERELYVECDLETGLRLRGYVDRLDVAPGGELRVVDYKTGRAPGEGFEAKAMFQMRFYALVLWRLRGEIPRVLQLLYLGSGEVLRYTPDEADLLATERKVGAIWDAISRATELGDWRPSPSRLCDWCDHRYIRCTAWPVDPVKVEEDRLWRESLLNPADADISATEVPSPYSPVDEV
;
A
#
# COMPACT_ATOMS: atom_id res chain seq x y z
N MET A 1 25.50 41.75 -29.33
CA MET A 1 25.64 41.93 -27.89
C MET A 1 24.25 42.11 -27.33
N SER A 2 23.67 41.05 -26.80
CA SER A 2 22.42 41.11 -26.04
C SER A 2 22.49 40.05 -24.97
N SER A 3 22.60 40.52 -23.75
CA SER A 3 22.72 39.71 -22.53
C SER A 3 21.36 39.17 -22.14
N GLN A 4 21.26 37.86 -21.97
CA GLN A 4 20.13 37.23 -21.27
C GLN A 4 20.46 37.09 -19.77
N PRO A 5 19.51 37.30 -18.86
CA PRO A 5 19.71 37.09 -17.45
C PRO A 5 19.50 35.62 -17.12
N ALA A 6 20.41 35.08 -16.28
CA ALA A 6 20.33 33.75 -15.67
C ALA A 6 19.20 33.71 -14.62
N ILE A 7 18.30 32.74 -14.74
CA ILE A 7 17.31 32.41 -13.70
C ILE A 7 17.87 31.25 -12.92
N THR A 8 18.43 31.55 -11.75
CA THR A 8 18.75 30.57 -10.70
C THR A 8 17.49 30.38 -9.85
N GLY A 9 16.72 29.34 -10.14
CA GLY A 9 15.61 28.87 -9.31
C GLY A 9 16.07 27.69 -8.48
N SER A 10 16.47 27.92 -7.23
CA SER A 10 16.68 26.91 -6.23
C SER A 10 15.32 26.42 -5.73
N ALA A 11 14.93 25.21 -6.07
CA ALA A 11 13.77 24.55 -5.46
C ALA A 11 14.19 24.02 -4.08
N THR A 12 13.81 24.76 -3.04
CA THR A 12 13.96 24.35 -1.66
C THR A 12 12.80 23.40 -1.34
N ALA A 13 13.13 22.15 -1.02
CA ALA A 13 12.19 21.23 -0.41
C ALA A 13 11.80 21.79 0.96
N ALA A 14 10.51 21.98 1.20
CA ALA A 14 9.99 22.40 2.49
C ALA A 14 10.03 21.16 3.43
N VAL A 15 11.01 21.15 4.32
CA VAL A 15 11.00 20.28 5.51
C VAL A 15 10.00 20.91 6.47
N VAL A 16 8.91 20.20 6.76
CA VAL A 16 7.97 20.59 7.80
C VAL A 16 8.56 20.15 9.13
N GLU A 17 9.05 21.08 9.93
CA GLU A 17 9.44 20.84 11.33
C GLU A 17 8.21 20.54 12.18
N ALA A 18 8.32 19.53 13.03
CA ALA A 18 7.32 19.19 14.03
C ALA A 18 7.13 20.32 15.05
N PRO A 19 5.89 20.66 15.49
CA PRO A 19 5.65 21.67 16.49
C PRO A 19 6.08 21.18 17.88
N SER A 20 6.80 22.05 18.60
CA SER A 20 7.17 21.88 20.00
C SER A 20 5.94 21.99 20.91
N ALA A 21 5.82 21.06 21.85
CA ALA A 21 4.81 21.07 22.90
C ALA A 21 5.12 22.18 23.90
N ASP A 22 4.26 23.21 23.95
CA ASP A 22 3.95 23.99 25.18
C ASP A 22 2.77 24.92 24.86
N GLY A 23 1.66 24.72 25.56
CA GLY A 23 0.54 25.65 25.59
C GLY A 23 -0.83 24.94 25.54
N VAL A 24 -1.32 24.60 26.75
CA VAL A 24 -2.71 24.15 26.92
C VAL A 24 -3.60 25.37 26.74
N ASP A 25 -4.21 25.51 25.59
CA ASP A 25 -5.33 26.41 25.37
C ASP A 25 -6.51 25.54 24.83
N ASP A 26 -7.59 25.46 25.60
CA ASP A 26 -8.83 24.75 25.26
C ASP A 26 -9.56 25.45 24.11
N ALA A 27 -8.95 25.47 22.94
CA ALA A 27 -9.63 25.76 21.71
C ALA A 27 -10.22 24.44 21.19
N VAL A 28 -11.53 24.34 21.15
CA VAL A 28 -12.26 23.30 20.41
C VAL A 28 -11.80 23.43 18.95
N GLU A 29 -10.86 22.59 18.56
CA GLU A 29 -10.40 22.48 17.18
C GLU A 29 -11.62 22.08 16.37
N GLU A 30 -12.14 23.00 15.55
CA GLU A 30 -13.13 22.64 14.52
C GLU A 30 -12.44 21.63 13.61
N VAL A 31 -12.80 20.35 13.78
CA VAL A 31 -12.36 19.27 12.88
C VAL A 31 -12.88 19.61 11.49
N GLU A 32 -11.98 20.16 10.65
CA GLU A 32 -12.35 20.40 9.25
C GLU A 32 -12.90 19.10 8.65
N PRO A 33 -14.02 19.18 7.89
CA PRO A 33 -14.59 18.01 7.24
C PRO A 33 -13.50 17.37 6.37
N ARG A 34 -13.15 16.12 6.70
CA ARG A 34 -12.09 15.39 6.00
C ARG A 34 -12.39 15.34 4.51
N ARG A 35 -11.45 15.77 3.69
CA ARG A 35 -11.62 15.80 2.23
C ARG A 35 -11.78 14.38 1.68
N PRO A 36 -12.67 14.19 0.69
CA PRO A 36 -12.84 12.88 0.06
C PRO A 36 -11.52 12.39 -0.54
N SER A 37 -11.11 11.17 -0.21
CA SER A 37 -9.85 10.61 -0.68
C SER A 37 -9.97 9.17 -1.16
N LEU A 38 -9.21 8.83 -2.21
CA LEU A 38 -9.17 7.48 -2.77
C LEU A 38 -7.73 7.02 -2.98
N SER A 39 -7.45 5.77 -2.58
CA SER A 39 -6.18 5.09 -2.87
C SER A 39 -6.41 3.94 -3.86
N PRO A 40 -5.34 3.40 -4.50
CA PRO A 40 -5.47 2.25 -5.39
C PRO A 40 -6.11 1.03 -4.73
N SER A 41 -5.75 0.75 -3.47
CA SER A 41 -6.30 -0.37 -2.70
C SER A 41 -7.80 -0.18 -2.42
N ARG A 42 -8.22 1.00 -1.95
CA ARG A 42 -9.63 1.33 -1.72
C ARG A 42 -10.46 1.26 -3.00
N ALA A 43 -9.93 1.78 -4.11
CA ALA A 43 -10.58 1.66 -5.41
C ALA A 43 -10.72 0.19 -5.85
N SER A 44 -9.68 -0.61 -5.61
CA SER A 44 -9.69 -2.05 -5.92
C SER A 44 -10.68 -2.83 -5.06
N ASP A 45 -10.78 -2.51 -3.77
CA ASP A 45 -11.77 -3.11 -2.87
C ASP A 45 -13.19 -2.84 -3.36
N PHE A 46 -13.51 -1.57 -3.71
CA PHE A 46 -14.82 -1.21 -4.23
C PHE A 46 -15.13 -1.91 -5.56
N MET A 47 -14.18 -1.93 -6.49
CA MET A 47 -14.34 -2.64 -7.76
C MET A 47 -14.51 -4.15 -7.59
N ALA A 48 -13.87 -4.74 -6.58
CA ALA A 48 -14.02 -6.16 -6.27
C ALA A 48 -15.38 -6.44 -5.64
N CYS A 49 -15.77 -5.66 -4.64
CA CYS A 49 -17.04 -5.80 -3.92
C CYS A 49 -17.38 -4.52 -3.13
N PRO A 50 -18.43 -3.77 -3.50
CA PRO A 50 -18.86 -2.59 -2.74
C PRO A 50 -19.08 -2.85 -1.24
N LEU A 51 -19.63 -4.02 -0.88
CA LEU A 51 -19.83 -4.39 0.51
C LEU A 51 -18.51 -4.63 1.26
N LEU A 52 -17.47 -5.16 0.59
CA LEU A 52 -16.13 -5.30 1.17
C LEU A 52 -15.50 -3.92 1.45
N TYR A 53 -15.63 -2.99 0.49
CA TYR A 53 -15.19 -1.62 0.68
C TYR A 53 -15.87 -0.99 1.91
N ARG A 54 -17.19 -1.15 2.06
CA ARG A 54 -17.89 -0.68 3.25
C ARG A 54 -17.28 -1.26 4.53
N PHE A 55 -17.11 -2.57 4.61
CA PHE A 55 -16.55 -3.21 5.80
C PHE A 55 -15.16 -2.70 6.16
N ARG A 56 -14.29 -2.51 5.15
CA ARG A 56 -12.90 -2.09 5.36
C ARG A 56 -12.74 -0.59 5.57
N VAL A 57 -13.50 0.24 4.85
CA VAL A 57 -13.24 1.68 4.77
C VAL A 57 -14.25 2.48 5.57
N ILE A 58 -15.53 2.11 5.54
CA ILE A 58 -16.60 2.84 6.25
C ILE A 58 -16.75 2.30 7.68
N ASP A 59 -17.01 0.99 7.80
CA ASP A 59 -17.24 0.32 9.07
C ASP A 59 -15.92 0.05 9.82
N ARG A 60 -14.76 0.13 9.13
CA ARG A 60 -13.39 -0.08 9.66
C ARG A 60 -13.26 -1.34 10.49
N LEU A 61 -13.82 -2.41 9.96
CA LEU A 61 -13.77 -3.68 10.66
C LEU A 61 -12.33 -4.21 10.66
N PRO A 62 -11.79 -4.62 11.83
CA PRO A 62 -10.46 -5.20 11.90
C PRO A 62 -10.38 -6.42 10.97
N GLN A 63 -9.24 -6.61 10.35
CA GLN A 63 -8.97 -7.70 9.44
C GLN A 63 -7.97 -8.65 10.08
N ARG A 64 -8.19 -9.94 9.91
CA ARG A 64 -7.23 -10.93 10.38
C ARG A 64 -5.94 -10.84 9.56
N PRO A 65 -4.77 -10.90 10.18
CA PRO A 65 -3.52 -10.98 9.43
C PRO A 65 -3.53 -12.21 8.52
N SER A 66 -2.92 -12.10 7.36
CA SER A 66 -2.77 -13.21 6.45
C SER A 66 -1.31 -13.50 6.19
N SER A 67 -0.90 -14.75 6.29
CA SER A 67 0.48 -15.20 6.10
C SER A 67 1.09 -14.67 4.78
N ALA A 68 0.30 -14.60 3.71
CA ALA A 68 0.77 -14.11 2.42
C ALA A 68 0.94 -12.58 2.40
N ALA A 69 -0.01 -11.81 2.96
CA ALA A 69 0.07 -10.36 3.01
C ALA A 69 1.22 -9.91 3.93
N THR A 70 1.29 -10.49 5.12
CA THR A 70 2.34 -10.20 6.11
C THR A 70 3.74 -10.53 5.57
N ARG A 71 3.89 -11.64 4.82
CA ARG A 71 5.15 -11.94 4.12
C ARG A 71 5.47 -10.91 3.04
N GLY A 72 4.45 -10.37 2.37
CA GLY A 72 4.59 -9.26 1.44
C GLY A 72 5.17 -8.03 2.13
N THR A 73 4.57 -7.61 3.24
CA THR A 73 5.04 -6.49 4.06
C THR A 73 6.50 -6.68 4.48
N LEU A 74 6.86 -7.87 4.99
CA LEU A 74 8.24 -8.17 5.37
C LEU A 74 9.22 -8.04 4.21
N VAL A 75 8.90 -8.56 3.03
CA VAL A 75 9.77 -8.49 1.85
C VAL A 75 9.92 -7.04 1.38
N HIS A 76 8.85 -6.25 1.33
CA HIS A 76 8.91 -4.83 0.98
C HIS A 76 9.81 -4.05 1.94
N SER A 77 9.67 -4.28 3.25
CA SER A 77 10.49 -3.65 4.28
C SER A 77 11.98 -3.96 4.11
N VAL A 78 12.34 -5.21 3.80
CA VAL A 78 13.73 -5.58 3.52
C VAL A 78 14.22 -4.91 2.23
N LEU A 79 13.42 -4.89 1.17
CA LEU A 79 13.82 -4.27 -0.11
C LEU A 79 13.96 -2.74 0.02
N GLU A 80 13.11 -2.08 0.79
CA GLU A 80 13.25 -0.66 1.11
C GLU A 80 14.58 -0.37 1.79
N ARG A 81 14.88 -1.10 2.89
CA ARG A 81 16.08 -0.88 3.71
C ARG A 81 17.37 -1.40 3.07
N LEU A 82 17.29 -2.32 2.12
CA LEU A 82 18.44 -2.77 1.37
C LEU A 82 19.16 -1.61 0.69
N PHE A 83 18.41 -0.61 0.23
CA PHE A 83 18.98 0.57 -0.42
C PHE A 83 19.56 1.61 0.56
N ASP A 84 19.42 1.43 1.89
CA ASP A 84 20.15 2.21 2.89
C ASP A 84 21.64 1.80 2.93
N LEU A 85 21.94 0.60 2.45
CA LEU A 85 23.29 0.08 2.42
C LEU A 85 24.09 0.67 1.24
N PRO A 86 25.43 0.79 1.39
CA PRO A 86 26.31 1.05 0.25
C PRO A 86 26.08 0.05 -0.88
N ALA A 87 26.15 0.48 -2.14
CA ALA A 87 25.85 -0.37 -3.29
C ALA A 87 26.56 -1.73 -3.27
N ALA A 88 27.85 -1.76 -2.88
CA ALA A 88 28.63 -3.00 -2.82
C ALA A 88 28.14 -4.02 -1.77
N GLU A 89 27.35 -3.57 -0.78
CA GLU A 89 26.82 -4.40 0.30
C GLU A 89 25.40 -4.90 0.02
N ARG A 90 24.77 -4.45 -1.07
CA ARG A 90 23.42 -4.86 -1.48
C ARG A 90 23.45 -6.23 -2.13
N THR A 91 23.73 -7.26 -1.33
CA THR A 91 23.82 -8.66 -1.79
C THR A 91 22.63 -9.47 -1.27
N VAL A 92 22.39 -10.64 -1.88
CA VAL A 92 21.32 -11.54 -1.45
C VAL A 92 21.57 -12.05 -0.04
N GLU A 93 22.81 -12.33 0.32
CA GLU A 93 23.17 -12.77 1.67
C GLU A 93 22.87 -11.69 2.70
N GLN A 94 23.21 -10.43 2.38
CA GLN A 94 22.91 -9.31 3.26
C GLN A 94 21.40 -9.12 3.41
N ALA A 95 20.64 -9.14 2.33
CA ALA A 95 19.17 -9.06 2.38
C ALA A 95 18.56 -10.19 3.24
N ALA A 96 19.07 -11.42 3.13
CA ALA A 96 18.62 -12.53 3.95
C ALA A 96 18.89 -12.31 5.46
N THR A 97 19.99 -11.64 5.83
CA THR A 97 20.26 -11.31 7.24
C THR A 97 19.29 -10.28 7.81
N MET A 98 18.67 -9.46 6.96
CA MET A 98 17.71 -8.42 7.36
C MET A 98 16.32 -8.99 7.68
N LEU A 99 15.98 -10.20 7.20
CA LEU A 99 14.64 -10.79 7.41
C LEU A 99 14.27 -10.95 8.89
N ARG A 100 15.18 -11.44 9.74
CA ARG A 100 14.87 -11.65 11.16
C ARG A 100 14.65 -10.33 11.92
N PRO A 101 15.52 -9.32 11.81
CA PRO A 101 15.28 -8.02 12.43
C PRO A 101 13.98 -7.36 11.97
N GLU A 102 13.69 -7.40 10.66
CA GLU A 102 12.45 -6.80 10.14
C GLU A 102 11.19 -7.57 10.58
N ARG A 103 11.25 -8.90 10.66
CA ARG A 103 10.17 -9.69 11.27
C ARG A 103 9.95 -9.29 12.74
N ASP A 104 11.03 -9.16 13.52
CA ASP A 104 10.92 -8.84 14.94
C ASP A 104 10.32 -7.44 15.14
N ARG A 105 10.65 -6.49 14.26
CA ARG A 105 10.03 -5.18 14.22
C ARG A 105 8.54 -5.26 13.87
N LEU A 106 8.19 -6.00 12.83
CA LEU A 106 6.80 -6.21 12.41
C LEU A 106 5.95 -6.83 13.54
N LEU A 107 6.48 -7.84 14.23
CA LEU A 107 5.81 -8.46 15.39
C LEU A 107 5.66 -7.50 16.59
N ALA A 108 6.56 -6.54 16.74
CA ALA A 108 6.44 -5.53 17.78
C ALA A 108 5.40 -4.45 17.43
N GLU A 109 5.28 -4.10 16.14
CA GLU A 109 4.30 -3.14 15.63
C GLU A 109 2.89 -3.76 15.51
N GLU A 110 2.79 -5.02 15.10
CA GLU A 110 1.55 -5.77 14.87
C GLU A 110 1.60 -7.13 15.63
N PRO A 111 1.36 -7.14 16.95
CA PRO A 111 1.46 -8.38 17.75
C PRO A 111 0.55 -9.52 17.28
N GLU A 112 -0.60 -9.20 16.69
CA GLU A 112 -1.54 -10.17 16.11
C GLU A 112 -0.94 -10.99 14.96
N VAL A 113 0.12 -10.52 14.33
CA VAL A 113 0.88 -11.30 13.33
C VAL A 113 1.48 -12.56 13.96
N GLY A 114 1.77 -12.53 15.25
CA GLY A 114 2.24 -13.71 16.00
C GLY A 114 1.24 -14.86 15.99
N GLU A 115 -0.06 -14.59 15.89
CA GLU A 115 -1.13 -15.59 15.83
C GLU A 115 -1.12 -16.42 14.54
N LEU A 116 -0.37 -15.98 13.52
CA LEU A 116 -0.22 -16.73 12.26
C LEU A 116 0.57 -18.03 12.43
N PHE A 117 1.32 -18.18 13.51
CA PHE A 117 2.25 -19.28 13.70
C PHE A 117 1.91 -20.06 14.95
N THR A 118 1.81 -21.37 14.81
CA THR A 118 1.53 -22.27 15.93
C THR A 118 2.81 -22.64 16.71
N ASP A 119 3.95 -22.57 16.04
CA ASP A 119 5.27 -22.85 16.61
C ASP A 119 6.42 -22.16 15.85
N ASP A 120 7.63 -22.32 16.37
CA ASP A 120 8.84 -21.74 15.79
C ASP A 120 9.21 -22.35 14.43
N ALA A 121 8.85 -23.62 14.20
CA ALA A 121 9.17 -24.31 12.95
C ALA A 121 8.33 -23.73 11.79
N GLU A 122 7.04 -23.50 12.02
CA GLU A 122 6.15 -22.85 11.05
C GLU A 122 6.62 -21.44 10.74
N ARG A 123 7.04 -20.69 11.76
CA ARG A 123 7.59 -19.35 11.58
C ARG A 123 8.91 -19.35 10.78
N ASP A 124 9.79 -20.32 11.02
CA ASP A 124 11.05 -20.44 10.27
C ASP A 124 10.80 -20.87 8.81
N GLU A 125 9.82 -21.72 8.52
CA GLU A 125 9.41 -22.08 7.17
C GLU A 125 8.82 -20.84 6.42
N TRP A 126 8.01 -20.06 7.11
CA TRP A 126 7.47 -18.82 6.55
C TRP A 126 8.57 -17.81 6.19
N LEU A 127 9.61 -17.64 7.04
CA LEU A 127 10.79 -16.84 6.77
C LEU A 127 11.62 -17.39 5.60
N HIS A 128 11.74 -18.71 5.49
CA HIS A 128 12.40 -19.34 4.35
C HIS A 128 11.66 -19.01 3.04
N GLY A 129 10.32 -19.01 3.06
CA GLY A 129 9.52 -18.53 1.93
C GLY A 129 9.78 -17.07 1.57
N ALA A 130 10.00 -16.18 2.55
CA ALA A 130 10.38 -14.79 2.30
C ALA A 130 11.80 -14.69 1.70
N SER A 131 12.75 -15.50 2.16
CA SER A 131 14.09 -15.57 1.57
C SER A 131 14.05 -15.95 0.09
N GLY A 132 13.23 -16.93 -0.29
CA GLY A 132 13.05 -17.32 -1.70
C GLY A 132 12.51 -16.19 -2.59
N LEU A 133 11.69 -15.27 -2.03
CA LEU A 133 11.25 -14.09 -2.75
C LEU A 133 12.35 -13.06 -2.95
N LEU A 134 13.26 -12.92 -1.98
CA LEU A 134 14.46 -12.10 -2.14
C LEU A 134 15.40 -12.68 -3.20
N ASP A 135 15.63 -14.00 -3.20
CA ASP A 135 16.40 -14.66 -4.26
C ASP A 135 15.83 -14.35 -5.65
N ALA A 136 14.50 -14.40 -5.78
CA ALA A 136 13.81 -14.04 -7.02
C ALA A 136 14.02 -12.57 -7.40
N TYR A 137 14.02 -11.65 -6.44
CA TYR A 137 14.30 -10.24 -6.68
C TYR A 137 15.72 -10.06 -7.28
N PHE A 138 16.73 -10.66 -6.68
CA PHE A 138 18.13 -10.57 -7.16
C PHE A 138 18.33 -11.24 -8.53
N ALA A 139 17.47 -12.19 -8.90
CA ALA A 139 17.46 -12.75 -10.25
C ALA A 139 16.85 -11.79 -11.29
N LEU A 140 15.96 -10.87 -10.88
CA LEU A 140 15.28 -9.91 -11.76
C LEU A 140 16.04 -8.59 -11.92
N GLU A 141 16.68 -8.12 -10.84
CA GLU A 141 17.44 -6.85 -10.81
C GLU A 141 18.74 -6.99 -10.00
N ASP A 142 19.70 -6.16 -10.34
CA ASP A 142 20.95 -6.01 -9.60
C ASP A 142 20.91 -4.70 -8.79
N PRO A 143 20.61 -4.75 -7.47
CA PRO A 143 20.48 -3.55 -6.65
C PRO A 143 21.82 -2.81 -6.44
N GLN A 144 22.97 -3.45 -6.70
CA GLN A 144 24.26 -2.78 -6.66
C GLN A 144 24.42 -1.73 -7.78
N ARG A 145 23.62 -1.84 -8.84
CA ARG A 145 23.64 -0.94 -10.01
C ARG A 145 22.48 0.04 -10.03
N LEU A 146 21.68 0.07 -8.98
CA LEU A 146 20.51 0.90 -8.85
C LEU A 146 20.71 1.91 -7.73
N GLU A 147 20.21 3.13 -7.94
CA GLU A 147 20.15 4.16 -6.90
C GLU A 147 18.75 4.80 -7.00
N PRO A 148 17.76 4.27 -6.25
CA PRO A 148 16.43 4.83 -6.21
C PRO A 148 16.44 6.29 -5.78
N ALA A 149 15.66 7.13 -6.44
CA ALA A 149 15.46 8.50 -6.01
C ALA A 149 14.61 8.55 -4.73
N GLU A 150 13.58 7.68 -4.65
CA GLU A 150 12.67 7.58 -3.51
C GLU A 150 12.23 6.13 -3.30
N ARG A 151 11.89 5.79 -2.05
CA ARG A 151 11.35 4.49 -1.63
C ARG A 151 10.19 4.73 -0.68
N GLU A 152 9.15 3.88 -0.73
CA GLU A 152 7.91 4.05 0.05
C GLU A 152 7.42 5.51 0.00
N LEU A 153 7.50 6.09 -1.20
CA LEU A 153 7.17 7.49 -1.44
C LEU A 153 5.67 7.72 -1.29
N TYR A 154 5.27 8.48 -0.26
CA TYR A 154 3.92 8.99 -0.18
C TYR A 154 3.66 10.02 -1.28
N VAL A 155 2.58 9.83 -2.04
CA VAL A 155 2.14 10.73 -3.09
C VAL A 155 0.66 11.07 -2.93
N GLU A 156 0.31 12.35 -3.09
CA GLU A 156 -1.09 12.77 -3.13
C GLU A 156 -1.27 13.94 -4.11
N CYS A 157 -2.44 14.02 -4.72
CA CYS A 157 -2.85 15.18 -5.51
C CYS A 157 -4.37 15.38 -5.43
N ASP A 158 -4.83 16.61 -5.56
CA ASP A 158 -6.26 16.90 -5.67
C ASP A 158 -6.62 17.01 -7.17
N LEU A 159 -7.66 16.29 -7.59
CA LEU A 159 -8.25 16.44 -8.91
C LEU A 159 -9.14 17.70 -8.96
N GLU A 160 -9.45 18.19 -10.17
CA GLU A 160 -10.35 19.34 -10.35
C GLU A 160 -11.74 19.13 -9.74
N THR A 161 -12.16 17.88 -9.58
CA THR A 161 -13.41 17.49 -8.89
C THR A 161 -13.38 17.66 -7.38
N GLY A 162 -12.22 17.98 -6.79
CA GLY A 162 -11.99 18.02 -5.35
C GLY A 162 -11.69 16.67 -4.72
N LEU A 163 -11.67 15.58 -5.49
CA LEU A 163 -11.25 14.27 -5.02
C LEU A 163 -9.74 14.23 -4.84
N ARG A 164 -9.28 13.85 -3.65
CA ARG A 164 -7.86 13.60 -3.35
C ARG A 164 -7.48 12.19 -3.75
N LEU A 165 -6.46 12.05 -4.56
CA LEU A 165 -5.80 10.77 -4.84
C LEU A 165 -4.54 10.66 -3.99
N ARG A 166 -4.31 9.49 -3.37
CA ARG A 166 -3.14 9.27 -2.53
C ARG A 166 -2.67 7.83 -2.55
N GLY A 167 -1.42 7.59 -2.17
CA GLY A 167 -0.86 6.26 -2.01
C GLY A 167 0.63 6.27 -1.78
N TYR A 168 1.20 5.07 -1.70
CA TYR A 168 2.64 4.87 -1.54
C TYR A 168 3.19 4.17 -2.78
N VAL A 169 4.30 4.69 -3.28
CA VAL A 169 5.05 4.12 -4.40
C VAL A 169 6.24 3.38 -3.80
N ASP A 170 6.32 2.07 -4.00
CA ASP A 170 7.37 1.24 -3.39
C ASP A 170 8.76 1.76 -3.76
N ARG A 171 8.99 2.09 -5.05
CA ARG A 171 10.24 2.68 -5.52
C ARG A 171 10.04 3.61 -6.71
N LEU A 172 10.69 4.76 -6.67
CA LEU A 172 10.77 5.71 -7.76
C LEU A 172 12.23 5.86 -8.19
N ASP A 173 12.52 5.53 -9.43
CA ASP A 173 13.82 5.74 -10.04
C ASP A 173 13.78 6.93 -10.98
N VAL A 174 14.86 7.70 -11.01
CA VAL A 174 15.04 8.84 -11.92
C VAL A 174 16.29 8.59 -12.76
N ALA A 175 16.10 8.51 -14.07
CA ALA A 175 17.23 8.38 -14.99
C ALA A 175 18.06 9.68 -15.06
N PRO A 176 19.33 9.65 -15.53
CA PRO A 176 20.13 10.87 -15.68
C PRO A 176 19.50 11.94 -16.58
N GLY A 177 18.59 11.56 -17.47
CA GLY A 177 17.80 12.47 -18.32
C GLY A 177 16.56 13.07 -17.64
N GLY A 178 16.24 12.64 -16.41
CA GLY A 178 15.06 13.07 -15.67
C GLY A 178 13.88 12.11 -15.78
N GLU A 179 13.92 11.12 -16.70
CA GLU A 179 12.78 10.21 -16.92
C GLU A 179 12.49 9.34 -15.69
N LEU A 180 11.21 9.27 -15.35
CA LEU A 180 10.73 8.55 -14.16
C LEU A 180 10.40 7.09 -14.49
N ARG A 181 10.82 6.17 -13.58
CA ARG A 181 10.36 4.79 -13.54
C ARG A 181 9.69 4.53 -12.19
N VAL A 182 8.43 4.12 -12.23
CA VAL A 182 7.67 3.67 -11.05
C VAL A 182 7.80 2.16 -10.96
N VAL A 183 8.26 1.66 -9.84
CA VAL A 183 8.45 0.23 -9.59
C VAL A 183 7.60 -0.18 -8.39
N ASP A 184 6.96 -1.35 -8.50
CA ASP A 184 6.16 -1.94 -7.44
C ASP A 184 6.49 -3.45 -7.35
N TYR A 185 6.68 -3.95 -6.15
CA TYR A 185 7.01 -5.33 -5.86
C TYR A 185 5.75 -6.14 -5.58
N LYS A 186 5.62 -7.30 -6.20
CA LYS A 186 4.51 -8.23 -5.97
C LYS A 186 5.07 -9.58 -5.53
N THR A 187 4.79 -9.97 -4.30
CA THR A 187 5.23 -11.27 -3.76
C THR A 187 4.41 -12.45 -4.30
N GLY A 188 3.27 -12.18 -4.94
CA GLY A 188 2.49 -13.17 -5.67
C GLY A 188 3.05 -13.50 -7.05
N ARG A 189 2.30 -14.33 -7.78
CA ARG A 189 2.59 -14.68 -9.18
C ARG A 189 2.00 -13.65 -10.13
N ALA A 190 2.63 -13.47 -11.29
CA ALA A 190 2.07 -12.66 -12.37
C ALA A 190 0.67 -13.16 -12.78
N PRO A 191 -0.27 -12.24 -13.08
CA PRO A 191 -1.58 -12.62 -13.57
C PRO A 191 -1.46 -13.27 -14.95
N GLY A 192 -2.33 -14.24 -15.23
CA GLY A 192 -2.41 -14.80 -16.58
C GLY A 192 -2.84 -13.77 -17.64
N GLU A 193 -2.66 -14.13 -18.91
CA GLU A 193 -3.06 -13.30 -20.05
C GLU A 193 -4.49 -12.77 -19.89
N GLY A 194 -4.69 -11.48 -20.18
CA GLY A 194 -5.98 -10.77 -20.06
C GLY A 194 -6.27 -10.14 -18.68
N PHE A 195 -5.51 -10.45 -17.62
CA PHE A 195 -5.65 -9.82 -16.30
C PHE A 195 -4.62 -8.72 -16.03
N GLU A 196 -3.69 -8.49 -16.94
CA GLU A 196 -2.63 -7.48 -16.83
C GLU A 196 -3.17 -6.06 -16.65
N ALA A 197 -4.29 -5.73 -17.33
CA ALA A 197 -4.91 -4.42 -17.22
C ALA A 197 -5.41 -4.09 -15.79
N LYS A 198 -5.82 -5.14 -15.03
CA LYS A 198 -6.21 -4.98 -13.63
C LYS A 198 -4.98 -4.75 -12.74
N ALA A 199 -3.90 -5.50 -12.98
CA ALA A 199 -2.63 -5.34 -12.26
C ALA A 199 -2.03 -3.94 -12.52
N MET A 200 -2.14 -3.42 -13.76
CA MET A 200 -1.67 -2.10 -14.13
C MET A 200 -2.52 -0.94 -13.59
N PHE A 201 -3.71 -1.19 -13.03
CA PHE A 201 -4.55 -0.11 -12.52
C PHE A 201 -3.84 0.69 -11.41
N GLN A 202 -3.23 0.01 -10.44
CA GLN A 202 -2.46 0.64 -9.37
C GLN A 202 -1.31 1.49 -9.93
N MET A 203 -0.57 0.94 -10.89
CA MET A 203 0.57 1.63 -11.50
C MET A 203 0.16 2.87 -12.29
N ARG A 204 -0.93 2.79 -13.05
CA ARG A 204 -1.49 3.95 -13.77
C ARG A 204 -2.05 5.00 -12.80
N PHE A 205 -2.59 4.57 -11.68
CA PHE A 205 -3.03 5.48 -10.62
C PHE A 205 -1.84 6.28 -10.06
N TYR A 206 -0.74 5.63 -9.72
CA TYR A 206 0.48 6.32 -9.28
C TYR A 206 1.07 7.23 -10.36
N ALA A 207 1.08 6.76 -11.60
CA ALA A 207 1.53 7.57 -12.73
C ALA A 207 0.67 8.83 -12.91
N LEU A 208 -0.66 8.72 -12.74
CA LEU A 208 -1.58 9.85 -12.77
C LEU A 208 -1.25 10.85 -11.66
N VAL A 209 -1.08 10.39 -10.41
CA VAL A 209 -0.74 11.27 -9.28
C VAL A 209 0.60 11.98 -9.54
N LEU A 210 1.63 11.26 -9.95
CA LEU A 210 2.95 11.84 -10.25
C LEU A 210 2.87 12.86 -11.41
N TRP A 211 2.11 12.56 -12.45
CA TRP A 211 1.89 13.49 -13.56
C TRP A 211 1.20 14.78 -13.10
N ARG A 212 0.16 14.70 -12.26
CA ARG A 212 -0.51 15.85 -11.69
C ARG A 212 0.40 16.68 -10.76
N LEU A 213 1.30 16.03 -10.03
CA LEU A 213 2.25 16.68 -9.13
C LEU A 213 3.44 17.33 -9.83
N ARG A 214 4.02 16.63 -10.82
CA ARG A 214 5.31 17.01 -11.43
C ARG A 214 5.18 17.53 -12.87
N GLY A 215 4.01 17.38 -13.50
CA GLY A 215 3.81 17.73 -14.90
C GLY A 215 4.44 16.76 -15.91
N GLU A 216 5.09 15.68 -15.41
CA GLU A 216 5.80 14.69 -16.22
C GLU A 216 5.15 13.32 -16.10
N ILE A 217 4.90 12.68 -17.26
CA ILE A 217 4.40 11.31 -17.32
C ILE A 217 5.55 10.34 -17.08
N PRO A 218 5.45 9.41 -16.10
CA PRO A 218 6.47 8.39 -15.91
C PRO A 218 6.71 7.60 -17.20
N ARG A 219 8.00 7.44 -17.55
CA ARG A 219 8.41 6.75 -18.77
C ARG A 219 8.13 5.26 -18.71
N VAL A 220 8.26 4.65 -17.52
CA VAL A 220 8.11 3.22 -17.32
C VAL A 220 7.34 2.96 -16.02
N LEU A 221 6.32 2.10 -16.10
CA LEU A 221 5.66 1.47 -14.97
C LEU A 221 6.10 0.00 -14.94
N GLN A 222 6.66 -0.45 -13.83
CA GLN A 222 7.26 -1.79 -13.73
C GLN A 222 6.72 -2.53 -12.50
N LEU A 223 6.13 -3.71 -12.74
CA LEU A 223 5.76 -4.67 -11.70
C LEU A 223 6.76 -5.81 -11.69
N LEU A 224 7.35 -6.08 -10.54
CA LEU A 224 8.25 -7.20 -10.29
C LEU A 224 7.49 -8.30 -9.53
N TYR A 225 7.13 -9.37 -10.21
CA TYR A 225 6.42 -10.51 -9.62
C TYR A 225 7.42 -11.52 -9.06
N LEU A 226 7.77 -11.37 -7.79
CA LEU A 226 8.79 -12.19 -7.12
C LEU A 226 8.34 -13.65 -7.00
N GLY A 227 7.03 -13.90 -6.83
CA GLY A 227 6.49 -15.27 -6.72
C GLY A 227 6.53 -16.09 -8.02
N SER A 228 6.79 -15.47 -9.18
CA SER A 228 6.93 -16.17 -10.46
C SER A 228 8.21 -15.78 -11.22
N GLY A 229 9.00 -14.82 -10.72
CA GLY A 229 10.20 -14.35 -11.41
C GLY A 229 9.90 -13.61 -12.71
N GLU A 230 8.78 -12.91 -12.79
CA GLU A 230 8.31 -12.23 -13.99
C GLU A 230 8.31 -10.71 -13.83
N VAL A 231 8.51 -10.00 -14.94
CA VAL A 231 8.49 -8.53 -14.96
C VAL A 231 7.45 -8.07 -15.97
N LEU A 232 6.49 -7.29 -15.50
CA LEU A 232 5.53 -6.62 -16.37
C LEU A 232 5.90 -5.13 -16.49
N ARG A 233 6.10 -4.67 -17.72
CA ARG A 233 6.44 -3.27 -18.02
C ARG A 233 5.39 -2.62 -18.89
N TYR A 234 5.14 -1.35 -18.63
CA TYR A 234 4.21 -0.55 -19.40
C TYR A 234 4.75 0.87 -19.57
N THR A 235 4.56 1.46 -20.73
CA THR A 235 4.85 2.87 -20.99
C THR A 235 3.52 3.60 -21.17
N PRO A 236 3.06 4.37 -20.16
CA PRO A 236 1.81 5.11 -20.25
C PRO A 236 1.96 6.31 -21.15
N ASP A 237 0.86 6.71 -21.77
CA ASP A 237 0.72 7.99 -22.44
C ASP A 237 -0.35 8.87 -21.76
N GLU A 238 -0.52 10.09 -22.25
CA GLU A 238 -1.50 11.03 -21.71
C GLU A 238 -2.94 10.48 -21.82
N ALA A 239 -3.26 9.79 -22.91
CA ALA A 239 -4.59 9.22 -23.13
C ALA A 239 -4.91 8.14 -22.08
N ASP A 240 -3.91 7.32 -21.71
CA ASP A 240 -4.02 6.33 -20.65
C ASP A 240 -4.30 6.96 -19.29
N LEU A 241 -3.58 8.05 -18.95
CA LEU A 241 -3.73 8.72 -17.66
C LEU A 241 -5.05 9.47 -17.56
N LEU A 242 -5.50 10.11 -18.63
CA LEU A 242 -6.84 10.72 -18.70
C LEU A 242 -7.95 9.65 -18.62
N ALA A 243 -7.76 8.46 -19.21
CA ALA A 243 -8.70 7.36 -19.07
C ALA A 243 -8.72 6.83 -17.63
N THR A 244 -7.56 6.78 -16.98
CA THR A 244 -7.44 6.38 -15.56
C THR A 244 -8.15 7.39 -14.66
N GLU A 245 -7.97 8.68 -14.88
CA GLU A 245 -8.64 9.74 -14.13
C GLU A 245 -10.17 9.65 -14.25
N ARG A 246 -10.69 9.46 -15.48
CA ARG A 246 -12.13 9.25 -15.67
C ARG A 246 -12.63 8.00 -14.93
N LYS A 247 -11.85 6.91 -14.96
CA LYS A 247 -12.20 5.67 -14.25
C LYS A 247 -12.22 5.88 -12.73
N VAL A 248 -11.23 6.58 -12.19
CA VAL A 248 -11.15 6.91 -10.76
C VAL A 248 -12.32 7.80 -10.35
N GLY A 249 -12.67 8.81 -11.15
CA GLY A 249 -13.84 9.65 -10.95
C GLY A 249 -15.14 8.83 -10.91
N ALA A 250 -15.33 7.93 -11.89
CA ALA A 250 -16.52 7.08 -11.95
C ALA A 250 -16.62 6.11 -10.74
N ILE A 251 -15.48 5.59 -10.26
CA ILE A 251 -15.43 4.78 -9.03
C ILE A 251 -15.87 5.62 -7.84
N TRP A 252 -15.35 6.85 -7.73
CA TRP A 252 -15.70 7.75 -6.63
C TRP A 252 -17.18 8.13 -6.65
N ASP A 253 -17.75 8.46 -7.82
CA ASP A 253 -19.16 8.74 -7.97
C ASP A 253 -20.04 7.55 -7.52
N ALA A 254 -19.60 6.34 -7.83
CA ALA A 254 -20.30 5.12 -7.39
C ALA A 254 -20.18 4.90 -5.88
N ILE A 255 -19.01 5.17 -5.27
CA ILE A 255 -18.81 5.13 -3.81
C ILE A 255 -19.71 6.17 -3.13
N SER A 256 -19.71 7.42 -3.61
CA SER A 256 -20.52 8.51 -3.06
C SER A 256 -22.01 8.16 -3.09
N ARG A 257 -22.48 7.65 -4.22
CA ARG A 257 -23.88 7.22 -4.37
C ARG A 257 -24.21 6.05 -3.44
N ALA A 258 -23.33 5.06 -3.31
CA ALA A 258 -23.53 3.94 -2.40
C ALA A 258 -23.58 4.42 -0.94
N THR A 259 -22.76 5.41 -0.59
CA THR A 259 -22.76 6.04 0.75
C THR A 259 -24.06 6.79 1.02
N GLU A 260 -24.50 7.65 0.09
CA GLU A 260 -25.72 8.44 0.22
C GLU A 260 -26.98 7.58 0.35
N LEU A 261 -27.05 6.48 -0.41
CA LEU A 261 -28.21 5.59 -0.44
C LEU A 261 -28.14 4.48 0.63
N GLY A 262 -26.98 4.27 1.26
CA GLY A 262 -26.74 3.10 2.12
C GLY A 262 -26.78 1.77 1.37
N ASP A 263 -26.65 1.78 0.02
CA ASP A 263 -26.81 0.61 -0.86
C ASP A 263 -25.44 -0.01 -1.20
N TRP A 264 -24.97 -0.88 -0.33
CA TRP A 264 -23.69 -1.58 -0.46
C TRP A 264 -23.91 -3.03 -0.91
N ARG A 265 -23.98 -3.24 -2.23
CA ARG A 265 -24.27 -4.57 -2.78
C ARG A 265 -23.07 -5.49 -2.77
N PRO A 266 -23.21 -6.74 -2.29
CA PRO A 266 -22.16 -7.73 -2.44
C PRO A 266 -21.97 -8.09 -3.93
N SER A 267 -20.72 -8.37 -4.29
CA SER A 267 -20.35 -8.85 -5.63
C SER A 267 -19.69 -10.24 -5.51
N PRO A 268 -20.47 -11.34 -5.45
CA PRO A 268 -19.92 -12.68 -5.29
C PRO A 268 -18.97 -13.05 -6.43
N SER A 269 -17.80 -13.54 -6.05
CA SER A 269 -16.76 -13.97 -6.98
C SER A 269 -15.89 -15.06 -6.32
N ARG A 270 -14.89 -15.59 -7.07
CA ARG A 270 -13.89 -16.50 -6.48
C ARG A 270 -13.11 -15.88 -5.32
N LEU A 271 -13.02 -14.54 -5.26
CA LEU A 271 -12.35 -13.86 -4.14
C LEU A 271 -13.11 -14.02 -2.81
N CYS A 272 -14.38 -14.45 -2.83
CA CYS A 272 -15.13 -14.74 -1.63
C CYS A 272 -14.55 -15.91 -0.82
N ASP A 273 -13.74 -16.79 -1.42
CA ASP A 273 -13.09 -17.91 -0.71
C ASP A 273 -12.03 -17.40 0.29
N TRP A 274 -11.51 -16.20 0.07
CA TRP A 274 -10.53 -15.53 0.95
C TRP A 274 -11.10 -14.32 1.70
N CYS A 275 -12.45 -14.17 1.72
CA CYS A 275 -13.08 -13.04 2.37
C CYS A 275 -13.50 -13.40 3.80
N ASP A 276 -12.90 -12.74 4.79
CA ASP A 276 -13.20 -12.95 6.22
C ASP A 276 -14.67 -12.73 6.57
N HIS A 277 -15.39 -11.96 5.75
CA HIS A 277 -16.79 -11.62 6.02
C HIS A 277 -17.79 -12.59 5.40
N ARG A 278 -17.33 -13.60 4.61
CA ARG A 278 -18.19 -14.44 3.77
C ARG A 278 -19.35 -15.08 4.54
N TYR A 279 -19.09 -15.75 5.63
CA TYR A 279 -20.07 -16.50 6.41
C TYR A 279 -20.42 -15.83 7.75
N ILE A 280 -19.95 -14.61 7.96
CA ILE A 280 -20.11 -13.89 9.22
C ILE A 280 -21.14 -12.78 9.08
N ARG A 281 -21.02 -11.92 8.06
CA ARG A 281 -21.85 -10.73 7.88
C ARG A 281 -22.18 -10.39 6.43
N CYS A 282 -21.69 -11.16 5.47
CA CYS A 282 -21.98 -10.92 4.06
C CYS A 282 -23.41 -11.39 3.71
N THR A 283 -24.22 -10.49 3.17
CA THR A 283 -25.62 -10.78 2.84
C THR A 283 -25.82 -11.72 1.64
N ALA A 284 -24.75 -12.00 0.88
CA ALA A 284 -24.80 -12.94 -0.24
C ALA A 284 -24.62 -14.41 0.18
N TRP A 285 -24.27 -14.68 1.45
CA TRP A 285 -23.94 -16.02 1.93
C TRP A 285 -24.68 -16.31 3.25
N PRO A 286 -25.02 -17.58 3.53
CA PRO A 286 -25.62 -17.95 4.80
C PRO A 286 -24.63 -17.66 5.95
N VAL A 287 -25.16 -17.18 7.06
CA VAL A 287 -24.39 -16.94 8.27
C VAL A 287 -24.07 -18.27 8.94
N ASP A 288 -22.80 -18.47 9.33
CA ASP A 288 -22.34 -19.59 10.14
C ASP A 288 -22.17 -19.15 11.60
N PRO A 289 -23.00 -19.63 12.53
CA PRO A 289 -22.93 -19.20 13.92
C PRO A 289 -21.58 -19.47 14.59
N VAL A 290 -20.87 -20.54 14.18
CA VAL A 290 -19.55 -20.86 14.73
C VAL A 290 -18.54 -19.78 14.32
N LYS A 291 -18.50 -19.42 13.04
CA LYS A 291 -17.63 -18.35 12.54
C LYS A 291 -17.94 -16.99 13.11
N VAL A 292 -19.21 -16.70 13.36
CA VAL A 292 -19.62 -15.45 14.02
C VAL A 292 -19.07 -15.39 15.44
N GLU A 293 -19.13 -16.48 16.18
CA GLU A 293 -18.60 -16.54 17.54
C GLU A 293 -17.06 -16.48 17.57
N GLU A 294 -16.38 -17.15 16.65
CA GLU A 294 -14.93 -17.06 16.47
C GLU A 294 -14.47 -15.64 16.14
N ASP A 295 -15.22 -14.94 15.27
CA ASP A 295 -14.93 -13.52 14.92
C ASP A 295 -15.17 -12.60 16.12
N ARG A 296 -16.24 -12.84 16.89
CA ARG A 296 -16.53 -12.05 18.10
C ARG A 296 -15.40 -12.19 19.14
N LEU A 297 -15.01 -13.42 19.44
CA LEU A 297 -13.93 -13.72 20.41
C LEU A 297 -12.60 -13.09 19.97
N TRP A 298 -12.26 -13.22 18.69
CA TRP A 298 -11.06 -12.61 18.14
C TRP A 298 -11.06 -11.08 18.26
N ARG A 299 -12.19 -10.42 17.98
CA ARG A 299 -12.29 -8.96 18.15
C ARG A 299 -12.22 -8.53 19.60
N GLU A 300 -12.78 -9.31 20.50
CA GLU A 300 -12.68 -9.04 21.94
C GLU A 300 -11.23 -9.17 22.43
N SER A 301 -10.45 -10.09 21.88
CA SER A 301 -9.01 -10.21 22.21
C SER A 301 -8.22 -8.97 21.75
N LEU A 302 -8.59 -8.32 20.65
CA LEU A 302 -7.98 -7.08 20.21
C LEU A 302 -8.30 -5.88 21.13
N LEU A 303 -9.48 -5.89 21.77
CA LEU A 303 -9.92 -4.79 22.65
C LEU A 303 -9.40 -4.94 24.09
N ASN A 304 -9.07 -6.16 24.50
CA ASN A 304 -8.52 -6.49 25.81
C ASN A 304 -7.17 -7.21 25.61
N PRO A 305 -6.13 -6.52 25.13
CA PRO A 305 -4.80 -7.09 25.18
C PRO A 305 -4.46 -7.27 26.67
N ALA A 306 -4.50 -8.48 27.17
CA ALA A 306 -4.03 -8.80 28.49
C ALA A 306 -2.59 -8.27 28.58
N ASP A 307 -2.39 -7.21 29.38
CA ASP A 307 -1.10 -6.59 29.71
C ASP A 307 -0.34 -5.87 28.56
N ALA A 308 -0.99 -5.05 27.76
CA ALA A 308 -0.29 -4.04 26.98
C ALA A 308 0.01 -2.79 27.82
N ASP A 309 0.91 -2.93 28.79
CA ASP A 309 1.61 -1.80 29.41
C ASP A 309 2.81 -1.43 28.52
N ILE A 310 2.54 -0.82 27.38
CA ILE A 310 3.53 -0.12 26.57
C ILE A 310 2.87 1.15 26.06
N SER A 311 3.30 2.28 26.62
CA SER A 311 3.01 3.61 26.16
C SER A 311 3.34 3.72 24.65
N ALA A 312 2.32 3.74 23.82
CA ALA A 312 2.42 3.83 22.38
C ALA A 312 2.92 5.22 21.99
N THR A 313 4.12 5.27 21.48
CA THR A 313 4.49 6.30 20.52
C THR A 313 3.96 5.82 19.15
N GLU A 314 2.85 6.40 18.72
CA GLU A 314 2.25 6.15 17.40
C GLU A 314 3.21 6.60 16.30
N VAL A 315 3.93 5.66 15.71
CA VAL A 315 4.47 5.80 14.37
C VAL A 315 3.49 5.06 13.45
N PRO A 316 2.78 5.76 12.54
CA PRO A 316 1.84 5.07 11.65
C PRO A 316 2.61 4.14 10.72
N SER A 317 2.28 2.84 10.77
CA SER A 317 2.74 1.86 9.78
C SER A 317 2.33 2.31 8.37
N PRO A 318 3.20 2.34 7.37
CA PRO A 318 2.86 2.71 6.00
C PRO A 318 1.80 1.79 5.38
N TYR A 319 1.57 0.63 5.98
CA TYR A 319 0.57 -0.35 5.55
C TYR A 319 -0.69 -0.39 6.40
N SER A 320 -0.72 0.29 7.53
CA SER A 320 -1.97 0.47 8.27
C SER A 320 -2.93 1.29 7.41
N PRO A 321 -4.21 0.90 7.32
CA PRO A 321 -5.20 1.77 6.72
C PRO A 321 -5.21 3.07 7.53
N VAL A 322 -4.52 4.10 6.98
CA VAL A 322 -4.47 5.41 7.61
C VAL A 322 -5.91 5.83 7.79
N ASP A 323 -6.29 6.02 9.03
CA ASP A 323 -7.61 6.50 9.41
C ASP A 323 -7.97 7.71 8.58
N GLU A 324 -8.91 7.55 7.64
CA GLU A 324 -9.67 8.69 7.17
C GLU A 324 -10.84 8.30 6.27
N VAL A 325 -12.02 8.58 6.74
CA VAL A 325 -13.26 8.69 5.95
C VAL A 325 -13.29 10.00 5.19
#